data_4ccd1bb0dcaf7e0e2d9b6a6bfd139482
#
_entry.id   4ccd1bb0dcaf7e0e2d9b6a6bfd139482
#
_cell.length_a   1.000
_cell.length_b   1.000
_cell.length_c   1.000
_cell.angle_alpha   90.00
_cell.angle_beta   90.00
_cell.angle_gamma   90.00
#
_symmetry.space_group_name_H-M   'P 1'
#
loop_
_entity.id
_entity.type
_entity.pdbx_description
1 polymer ?
#
loop_
_entity_poly.entity_id
_entity_poly.type
_entity_poly.pdbx_seq_one_letter_code
_entity_poly.pdbx_strand_id
1 'polypeptide(L)'
;MEEKKMQYLFGMHPVLEAVKAGRKFDKVLLKQGLEGPQFRELMELLKNNEIPFQFVPGERLNRAVRGAHQGVLAYISQIDYVDIEQLVNNALGSSQNPLLVILDGVSDVRNLGAIARSLECAGGQGIIVPAKGGAAINADAVKASAGALMRMDTCKVSNLRVAAYYLQQSGFKLIAATEKTENLIYDVDMTGPCAIIMGSEGKGISQAMLDLADEKAAIPMAGEITSLNVSVASAVLMYEAVRQRIRK
;
A
#
# COMPACT_ATOMS: atom_id res chain seq x y z
N MET A 1 29.85 -6.37 0.01
CA MET A 1 28.42 -6.79 -0.06
C MET A 1 27.88 -6.70 1.35
N GLU A 2 27.30 -5.57 1.75
CA GLU A 2 26.62 -5.45 3.04
C GLU A 2 25.36 -6.30 3.03
N GLU A 3 25.28 -7.24 3.98
CA GLU A 3 24.11 -8.07 4.21
C GLU A 3 22.89 -7.18 4.48
N LYS A 4 21.89 -7.30 3.64
CA LYS A 4 20.57 -6.68 3.80
C LYS A 4 19.93 -7.18 5.10
N LYS A 5 20.15 -6.49 6.21
CA LYS A 5 19.40 -6.75 7.45
C LYS A 5 17.95 -6.34 7.25
N MET A 6 17.09 -7.30 6.88
CA MET A 6 15.66 -7.15 7.17
C MET A 6 15.55 -6.91 8.67
N GLN A 7 15.07 -5.73 9.06
CA GLN A 7 14.86 -5.47 10.48
C GLN A 7 13.65 -6.29 10.92
N TYR A 8 13.91 -7.31 11.71
CA TYR A 8 12.88 -8.14 12.33
C TYR A 8 13.21 -8.36 13.81
N LEU A 9 12.16 -8.59 14.58
CA LEU A 9 12.23 -9.07 15.94
C LEU A 9 11.68 -10.49 15.98
N PHE A 10 12.22 -11.35 16.84
CA PHE A 10 11.71 -12.69 17.06
C PHE A 10 11.72 -13.06 18.55
N GLY A 11 10.87 -14.00 18.89
CA GLY A 11 10.63 -14.40 20.28
C GLY A 11 9.38 -13.74 20.85
N MET A 12 8.68 -14.46 21.73
CA MET A 12 7.41 -14.02 22.30
C MET A 12 7.58 -12.71 23.10
N HIS A 13 8.49 -12.67 24.04
CA HIS A 13 8.68 -11.52 24.93
C HIS A 13 9.22 -10.28 24.19
N PRO A 14 10.26 -10.34 23.33
CA PRO A 14 10.74 -9.18 22.60
C PRO A 14 9.67 -8.54 21.69
N VAL A 15 8.85 -9.35 21.01
CA VAL A 15 7.79 -8.84 20.15
C VAL A 15 6.66 -8.21 20.98
N LEU A 16 6.26 -8.84 22.09
CA LEU A 16 5.26 -8.32 23.00
C LEU A 16 5.65 -6.93 23.51
N GLU A 17 6.86 -6.78 24.04
CA GLU A 17 7.37 -5.51 24.55
C GLU A 17 7.49 -4.43 23.47
N ALA A 18 7.90 -4.82 22.26
CA ALA A 18 7.99 -3.88 21.16
C ALA A 18 6.61 -3.38 20.70
N VAL A 19 5.58 -4.24 20.72
CA VAL A 19 4.19 -3.83 20.44
C VAL A 19 3.69 -2.88 21.53
N LYS A 20 3.92 -3.18 22.81
CA LYS A 20 3.58 -2.30 23.94
C LYS A 20 4.26 -0.92 23.84
N ALA A 21 5.51 -0.90 23.37
CA ALA A 21 6.27 0.33 23.14
C ALA A 21 5.80 1.13 21.89
N GLY A 22 4.73 0.71 21.22
CA GLY A 22 4.18 1.38 20.05
C GLY A 22 4.99 1.22 18.76
N ARG A 23 5.92 0.25 18.71
CA ARG A 23 6.73 0.01 17.52
C ARG A 23 5.85 -0.46 16.37
N LYS A 24 6.03 0.11 15.19
CA LYS A 24 5.27 -0.22 13.98
C LYS A 24 5.81 -1.50 13.33
N PHE A 25 4.89 -2.36 12.91
CA PHE A 25 5.22 -3.62 12.25
C PHE A 25 4.47 -3.77 10.93
N ASP A 26 5.14 -4.29 9.92
CA ASP A 26 4.51 -4.64 8.65
C ASP A 26 3.62 -5.86 8.79
N LYS A 27 4.11 -6.88 9.48
CA LYS A 27 3.36 -8.10 9.81
C LYS A 27 4.06 -8.91 10.90
N VAL A 28 3.28 -9.75 11.57
CA VAL A 28 3.77 -10.73 12.55
C VAL A 28 3.43 -12.14 12.06
N LEU A 29 4.42 -13.01 12.01
CA LEU A 29 4.24 -14.44 11.76
C LEU A 29 4.16 -15.19 13.09
N LEU A 30 3.13 -15.97 13.25
CA LEU A 30 2.82 -16.78 14.45
C LEU A 30 2.81 -18.25 14.07
N LYS A 31 3.49 -19.10 14.84
CA LYS A 31 3.43 -20.54 14.65
C LYS A 31 2.01 -21.04 14.91
N GLN A 32 1.51 -21.95 14.08
CA GLN A 32 0.26 -22.65 14.33
C GLN A 32 0.33 -23.44 15.65
N GLY A 33 -0.76 -23.42 16.42
CA GLY A 33 -0.85 -24.13 17.69
C GLY A 33 -0.11 -23.46 18.87
N LEU A 34 0.21 -22.15 18.78
CA LEU A 34 0.70 -21.38 19.93
C LEU A 34 -0.43 -21.17 20.94
N GLU A 35 -0.11 -21.39 22.20
CA GLU A 35 -1.01 -21.23 23.34
C GLU A 35 -0.28 -20.57 24.53
N GLY A 36 -1.04 -20.12 25.52
CA GLY A 36 -0.52 -19.58 26.76
C GLY A 36 -0.89 -18.12 27.02
N PRO A 37 -0.62 -17.61 28.23
CA PRO A 37 -1.01 -16.25 28.63
C PRO A 37 -0.38 -15.16 27.76
N GLN A 38 0.93 -15.23 27.53
CA GLN A 38 1.67 -14.25 26.71
C GLN A 38 1.18 -14.23 25.25
N PHE A 39 0.81 -15.40 24.70
CA PHE A 39 0.26 -15.48 23.35
C PHE A 39 -1.13 -14.80 23.28
N ARG A 40 -1.98 -14.97 24.27
CA ARG A 40 -3.30 -14.30 24.33
C ARG A 40 -3.13 -12.79 24.41
N GLU A 41 -2.23 -12.33 25.27
CA GLU A 41 -1.90 -10.91 25.39
C GLU A 41 -1.35 -10.33 24.07
N LEU A 42 -0.42 -11.03 23.41
CA LEU A 42 0.08 -10.62 22.11
C LEU A 42 -1.04 -10.53 21.06
N MET A 43 -1.94 -11.51 21.03
CA MET A 43 -3.07 -11.52 20.09
C MET A 43 -4.03 -10.34 20.29
N GLU A 44 -4.31 -9.97 21.55
CA GLU A 44 -5.11 -8.78 21.86
C GLU A 44 -4.42 -7.50 21.40
N LEU A 45 -3.14 -7.36 21.70
CA LEU A 45 -2.37 -6.19 21.28
C LEU A 45 -2.25 -6.07 19.76
N LEU A 46 -2.04 -7.19 19.05
CA LEU A 46 -1.99 -7.18 17.58
C LEU A 46 -3.33 -6.75 16.97
N LYS A 47 -4.46 -7.20 17.54
CA LYS A 47 -5.80 -6.80 17.09
C LYS A 47 -6.11 -5.34 17.39
N ASN A 48 -5.86 -4.90 18.64
CA ASN A 48 -6.14 -3.54 19.09
C ASN A 48 -5.31 -2.48 18.35
N ASN A 49 -4.09 -2.84 17.94
CA ASN A 49 -3.21 -1.95 17.16
C ASN A 49 -3.29 -2.20 15.64
N GLU A 50 -4.26 -3.00 15.17
CA GLU A 50 -4.45 -3.37 13.76
C GLU A 50 -3.19 -3.90 13.06
N ILE A 51 -2.27 -4.54 13.81
CA ILE A 51 -1.03 -5.10 13.28
C ILE A 51 -1.36 -6.38 12.50
N PRO A 52 -1.03 -6.47 11.20
CA PRO A 52 -1.30 -7.66 10.41
C PRO A 52 -0.53 -8.87 10.94
N PHE A 53 -1.21 -10.00 11.11
CA PHE A 53 -0.56 -11.25 11.51
C PHE A 53 -1.02 -12.44 10.67
N GLN A 54 -0.17 -13.46 10.60
CA GLN A 54 -0.44 -14.69 9.87
C GLN A 54 0.05 -15.91 10.66
N PHE A 55 -0.81 -16.93 10.76
CA PHE A 55 -0.39 -18.24 11.26
C PHE A 55 0.34 -19.00 10.18
N VAL A 56 1.49 -19.57 10.53
CA VAL A 56 2.36 -20.31 9.63
C VAL A 56 2.90 -21.59 10.27
N PRO A 57 3.27 -22.61 9.48
CA PRO A 57 3.99 -23.77 9.99
C PRO A 57 5.33 -23.35 10.62
N GLY A 58 5.74 -24.03 11.69
CA GLY A 58 6.99 -23.74 12.41
C GLY A 58 8.25 -23.75 11.52
N GLU A 59 8.27 -24.61 10.50
CA GLU A 59 9.35 -24.71 9.52
C GLU A 59 9.58 -23.40 8.76
N ARG A 60 8.52 -22.64 8.48
CA ARG A 60 8.64 -21.34 7.82
C ARG A 60 9.38 -20.34 8.69
N LEU A 61 9.17 -20.36 10.00
CA LEU A 61 9.89 -19.51 10.95
C LEU A 61 11.35 -19.94 11.07
N ASN A 62 11.63 -21.26 11.15
CA ASN A 62 12.96 -21.81 11.21
C ASN A 62 13.82 -21.45 9.99
N ARG A 63 13.19 -21.35 8.80
CA ARG A 63 13.87 -20.89 7.57
C ARG A 63 14.13 -19.38 7.57
N ALA A 64 13.23 -18.61 8.18
CA ALA A 64 13.30 -17.14 8.17
C ALA A 64 14.33 -16.59 9.18
N VAL A 65 14.50 -17.28 10.32
CA VAL A 65 15.41 -16.84 11.39
C VAL A 65 16.11 -18.01 12.06
N ARG A 66 17.44 -17.86 12.27
CA ARG A 66 18.22 -18.81 13.07
C ARG A 66 18.25 -18.33 14.53
N GLY A 67 17.51 -18.98 15.42
CA GLY A 67 17.46 -18.62 16.84
C GLY A 67 16.18 -19.10 17.54
N ALA A 68 16.09 -18.87 18.84
CA ALA A 68 14.95 -19.26 19.67
C ALA A 68 13.76 -18.32 19.44
N HIS A 69 13.12 -18.43 18.29
CA HIS A 69 11.99 -17.55 17.91
C HIS A 69 10.70 -17.83 18.70
N GLN A 70 10.61 -18.90 19.46
CA GLN A 70 9.45 -19.25 20.32
C GLN A 70 8.10 -19.18 19.56
N GLY A 71 8.12 -19.40 18.24
CA GLY A 71 6.93 -19.34 17.40
C GLY A 71 6.49 -17.94 16.94
N VAL A 72 7.29 -16.90 17.20
CA VAL A 72 6.94 -15.51 16.87
C VAL A 72 8.08 -14.83 16.11
N LEU A 73 7.72 -14.20 14.97
CA LEU A 73 8.61 -13.39 14.14
C LEU A 73 7.85 -12.16 13.63
N ALA A 74 8.35 -10.98 13.95
CA ALA A 74 7.75 -9.70 13.59
C ALA A 74 8.67 -8.92 12.64
N TYR A 75 8.15 -8.52 11.49
CA TYR A 75 8.85 -7.65 10.54
C TYR A 75 8.57 -6.19 10.91
N ILE A 76 9.63 -5.45 11.20
CA ILE A 76 9.54 -4.04 11.60
C ILE A 76 9.26 -3.20 10.36
N SER A 77 8.32 -2.26 10.47
CA SER A 77 8.05 -1.32 9.38
C SER A 77 9.26 -0.42 9.11
N GLN A 78 9.51 -0.17 7.84
CA GLN A 78 10.57 0.73 7.37
C GLN A 78 10.08 2.18 7.29
N ILE A 79 8.76 2.41 7.39
CA ILE A 79 8.12 3.71 7.32
C ILE A 79 7.08 3.83 8.43
N ASP A 80 6.71 5.04 8.74
CA ASP A 80 5.54 5.31 9.57
C ASP A 80 4.28 5.33 8.69
N TYR A 81 3.27 4.57 9.11
CA TYR A 81 1.96 4.61 8.48
C TYR A 81 1.10 5.68 9.14
N VAL A 82 0.34 6.38 8.32
CA VAL A 82 -0.72 7.30 8.79
C VAL A 82 -2.08 6.63 8.63
N ASP A 83 -3.06 7.05 9.41
CA ASP A 83 -4.46 6.65 9.18
C ASP A 83 -5.07 7.42 7.99
N ILE A 84 -6.26 7.01 7.55
CA ILE A 84 -6.90 7.60 6.37
C ILE A 84 -7.29 9.07 6.57
N GLU A 85 -7.70 9.43 7.78
CA GLU A 85 -8.08 10.80 8.11
C GLU A 85 -6.86 11.72 8.09
N GLN A 86 -5.75 11.29 8.68
CA GLN A 86 -4.50 12.02 8.65
C GLN A 86 -3.96 12.17 7.23
N LEU A 87 -3.99 11.10 6.40
CA LEU A 87 -3.60 11.17 4.99
C LEU A 87 -4.40 12.24 4.23
N VAL A 88 -5.72 12.24 4.37
CA VAL A 88 -6.62 13.19 3.69
C VAL A 88 -6.35 14.61 4.15
N ASN A 89 -6.24 14.84 5.47
CA ASN A 89 -5.97 16.16 6.03
C ASN A 89 -4.62 16.72 5.56
N ASN A 90 -3.56 15.88 5.56
CA ASN A 90 -2.25 16.26 5.06
C ASN A 90 -2.28 16.59 3.56
N ALA A 91 -2.98 15.76 2.77
CA ALA A 91 -3.08 15.94 1.32
C ALA A 91 -3.81 17.26 0.97
N LEU A 92 -4.98 17.50 1.56
CA LEU A 92 -5.77 18.74 1.35
C LEU A 92 -5.06 19.97 1.92
N GLY A 93 -4.30 19.84 3.00
CA GLY A 93 -3.50 20.92 3.57
C GLY A 93 -2.27 21.30 2.74
N SER A 94 -1.73 20.37 1.95
CA SER A 94 -0.52 20.58 1.16
C SER A 94 -0.77 20.97 -0.31
N SER A 95 -1.95 20.71 -0.85
CA SER A 95 -2.31 20.96 -2.24
C SER A 95 -3.78 21.28 -2.40
N GLN A 96 -4.11 22.22 -3.29
CA GLN A 96 -5.50 22.46 -3.70
C GLN A 96 -6.09 21.30 -4.52
N ASN A 97 -5.23 20.59 -5.24
CA ASN A 97 -5.62 19.49 -6.11
C ASN A 97 -4.74 18.26 -5.80
N PRO A 98 -4.90 17.63 -4.61
CA PRO A 98 -4.07 16.50 -4.24
C PRO A 98 -4.29 15.30 -5.15
N LEU A 99 -3.19 14.54 -5.36
CA LEU A 99 -3.17 13.30 -6.11
C LEU A 99 -2.78 12.16 -5.18
N LEU A 100 -3.64 11.19 -5.02
CA LEU A 100 -3.41 9.97 -4.25
C LEU A 100 -3.43 8.74 -5.15
N VAL A 101 -2.87 7.63 -4.68
CA VAL A 101 -2.95 6.33 -5.36
C VAL A 101 -3.46 5.26 -4.40
N ILE A 102 -4.41 4.47 -4.85
CA ILE A 102 -4.93 3.28 -4.15
C ILE A 102 -4.41 2.05 -4.87
N LEU A 103 -3.74 1.15 -4.15
CA LEU A 103 -3.20 -0.10 -4.71
C LEU A 103 -4.08 -1.29 -4.33
N ASP A 104 -4.90 -1.76 -5.27
CA ASP A 104 -5.79 -2.90 -5.07
C ASP A 104 -5.12 -4.20 -5.50
N GLY A 105 -4.40 -4.83 -4.56
CA GLY A 105 -3.77 -6.14 -4.78
C GLY A 105 -2.42 -6.10 -5.52
N VAL A 106 -1.78 -4.95 -5.68
CA VAL A 106 -0.40 -4.86 -6.16
C VAL A 106 0.52 -5.52 -5.12
N SER A 107 1.10 -6.67 -5.46
CA SER A 107 1.85 -7.53 -4.53
C SER A 107 3.35 -7.55 -4.74
N ASP A 108 3.85 -7.08 -5.88
CA ASP A 108 5.27 -6.97 -6.16
C ASP A 108 5.85 -5.69 -5.53
N VAL A 109 6.89 -5.86 -4.71
CA VAL A 109 7.56 -4.75 -3.99
C VAL A 109 8.26 -3.76 -4.92
N ARG A 110 8.71 -4.22 -6.11
CA ARG A 110 9.35 -3.35 -7.10
C ARG A 110 8.33 -2.48 -7.80
N ASN A 111 7.17 -3.02 -8.13
CA ASN A 111 6.06 -2.23 -8.68
C ASN A 111 5.58 -1.19 -7.66
N LEU A 112 5.36 -1.57 -6.39
CA LEU A 112 5.03 -0.63 -5.33
C LEU A 112 6.06 0.51 -5.24
N GLY A 113 7.36 0.17 -5.22
CA GLY A 113 8.42 1.16 -5.16
C GLY A 113 8.45 2.09 -6.37
N ALA A 114 8.30 1.54 -7.59
CA ALA A 114 8.26 2.33 -8.82
C ALA A 114 7.03 3.25 -8.89
N ILE A 115 5.86 2.77 -8.44
CA ILE A 115 4.64 3.60 -8.32
C ILE A 115 4.86 4.74 -7.33
N ALA A 116 5.41 4.46 -6.15
CA ALA A 116 5.71 5.48 -5.15
C ALA A 116 6.68 6.55 -5.68
N ARG A 117 7.73 6.12 -6.39
CA ARG A 117 8.67 7.04 -7.03
C ARG A 117 8.00 7.91 -8.08
N SER A 118 7.17 7.34 -8.94
CA SER A 118 6.46 8.09 -9.97
C SER A 118 5.48 9.08 -9.37
N LEU A 119 4.79 8.69 -8.30
CA LEU A 119 3.84 9.56 -7.59
C LEU A 119 4.55 10.75 -6.94
N GLU A 120 5.67 10.53 -6.29
CA GLU A 120 6.48 11.62 -5.70
C GLU A 120 6.97 12.58 -6.78
N CYS A 121 7.50 12.05 -7.89
CA CYS A 121 7.93 12.87 -9.03
C CYS A 121 6.77 13.67 -9.68
N ALA A 122 5.55 13.13 -9.64
CA ALA A 122 4.34 13.80 -10.12
C ALA A 122 3.75 14.80 -9.10
N GLY A 123 4.38 14.98 -7.94
CA GLY A 123 3.90 15.84 -6.86
C GLY A 123 2.68 15.29 -6.12
N GLY A 124 2.49 13.96 -6.12
CA GLY A 124 1.41 13.32 -5.38
C GLY A 124 1.69 13.22 -3.88
N GLN A 125 0.64 13.15 -3.07
CA GLN A 125 0.71 13.31 -1.62
C GLN A 125 0.79 11.99 -0.86
N GLY A 126 0.27 10.89 -1.41
CA GLY A 126 0.34 9.64 -0.67
C GLY A 126 -0.26 8.41 -1.34
N ILE A 127 0.02 7.26 -0.72
CA ILE A 127 -0.39 5.94 -1.21
C ILE A 127 -1.25 5.23 -0.16
N ILE A 128 -2.32 4.57 -0.62
CA ILE A 128 -3.17 3.73 0.20
C ILE A 128 -2.95 2.27 -0.21
N VAL A 129 -2.57 1.44 0.76
CA VAL A 129 -2.29 0.03 0.56
C VAL A 129 -3.16 -0.86 1.45
N PRO A 130 -3.55 -2.06 1.02
CA PRO A 130 -4.29 -2.98 1.87
C PRO A 130 -3.35 -3.62 2.92
N ALA A 131 -3.86 -3.86 4.11
CA ALA A 131 -3.13 -4.58 5.16
C ALA A 131 -2.88 -6.06 4.82
N LYS A 132 -3.70 -6.64 3.92
CA LYS A 132 -3.56 -8.02 3.43
C LYS A 132 -3.62 -8.05 1.91
N GLY A 133 -2.78 -8.88 1.29
CA GLY A 133 -2.77 -9.08 -0.16
C GLY A 133 -1.99 -8.04 -0.97
N GLY A 134 -1.47 -6.99 -0.33
CA GLY A 134 -0.58 -6.01 -0.95
C GLY A 134 0.89 -6.33 -0.77
N ALA A 135 1.75 -5.58 -1.47
CA ALA A 135 3.20 -5.65 -1.33
C ALA A 135 3.64 -5.18 0.07
N ALA A 136 4.63 -5.85 0.63
CA ALA A 136 5.26 -5.41 1.88
C ALA A 136 6.14 -4.17 1.63
N ILE A 137 6.05 -3.18 2.52
CA ILE A 137 6.92 -2.01 2.46
C ILE A 137 8.20 -2.31 3.24
N ASN A 138 9.08 -3.07 2.61
CA ASN A 138 10.38 -3.47 3.15
C ASN A 138 11.51 -2.63 2.55
N ALA A 139 12.75 -2.93 2.93
CA ALA A 139 13.94 -2.23 2.42
C ALA A 139 14.06 -2.29 0.88
N ASP A 140 13.56 -3.35 0.23
CA ASP A 140 13.56 -3.46 -1.23
C ASP A 140 12.54 -2.52 -1.86
N ALA A 141 11.35 -2.34 -1.27
CA ALA A 141 10.37 -1.34 -1.69
C ALA A 141 10.92 0.09 -1.54
N VAL A 142 11.52 0.39 -0.38
CA VAL A 142 12.15 1.71 -0.13
C VAL A 142 13.28 1.98 -1.13
N LYS A 143 14.11 0.98 -1.42
CA LYS A 143 15.17 1.09 -2.44
C LYS A 143 14.61 1.27 -3.84
N ALA A 144 13.58 0.50 -4.23
CA ALA A 144 12.93 0.63 -5.53
C ALA A 144 12.26 1.99 -5.72
N SER A 145 11.74 2.58 -4.63
CA SER A 145 11.16 3.93 -4.64
C SER A 145 12.20 5.07 -4.66
N ALA A 146 13.50 4.77 -4.65
CA ALA A 146 14.55 5.77 -4.46
C ALA A 146 14.33 6.67 -3.22
N GLY A 147 13.70 6.11 -2.17
CA GLY A 147 13.39 6.79 -0.92
C GLY A 147 12.06 7.57 -0.91
N ALA A 148 11.29 7.56 -1.99
CA ALA A 148 9.99 8.26 -2.05
C ALA A 148 9.03 7.80 -0.93
N LEU A 149 8.98 6.48 -0.63
CA LEU A 149 8.16 5.93 0.46
C LEU A 149 8.51 6.46 1.86
N MET A 150 9.67 7.07 2.04
CA MET A 150 10.05 7.70 3.31
C MET A 150 9.67 9.19 3.39
N ARG A 151 9.16 9.76 2.29
CA ARG A 151 8.87 11.19 2.16
C ARG A 151 7.38 11.48 2.00
N MET A 152 6.61 10.48 1.55
CA MET A 152 5.17 10.62 1.34
C MET A 152 4.39 9.84 2.39
N ASP A 153 3.19 10.27 2.65
CA ASP A 153 2.27 9.56 3.51
C ASP A 153 1.87 8.22 2.90
N THR A 154 1.97 7.17 3.70
CA THR A 154 1.46 5.85 3.33
C THR A 154 0.41 5.41 4.33
N CYS A 155 -0.81 5.21 3.84
CA CYS A 155 -1.93 4.72 4.64
C CYS A 155 -2.13 3.22 4.41
N LYS A 156 -2.16 2.44 5.50
CA LYS A 156 -2.38 1.00 5.47
C LYS A 156 -3.73 0.68 6.06
N VAL A 157 -4.65 0.16 5.24
CA VAL A 157 -6.04 -0.04 5.64
C VAL A 157 -6.45 -1.50 5.64
N SER A 158 -7.30 -1.88 6.57
CA SER A 158 -7.90 -3.22 6.63
C SER A 158 -8.93 -3.46 5.52
N ASN A 159 -9.56 -2.37 5.03
CA ASN A 159 -10.60 -2.42 4.00
C ASN A 159 -10.49 -1.23 3.04
N LEU A 160 -10.07 -1.48 1.79
CA LEU A 160 -9.94 -0.46 0.75
C LEU A 160 -11.27 0.24 0.41
N ARG A 161 -12.41 -0.46 0.50
CA ARG A 161 -13.72 0.14 0.21
C ARG A 161 -14.07 1.25 1.20
N VAL A 162 -13.78 1.02 2.49
CA VAL A 162 -14.02 2.04 3.52
C VAL A 162 -13.14 3.26 3.28
N ALA A 163 -11.87 3.04 2.95
CA ALA A 163 -10.96 4.13 2.60
C ALA A 163 -11.41 4.88 1.34
N ALA A 164 -11.83 4.17 0.29
CA ALA A 164 -12.33 4.76 -0.94
C ALA A 164 -13.58 5.61 -0.69
N TYR A 165 -14.54 5.09 0.09
CA TYR A 165 -15.72 5.85 0.47
C TYR A 165 -15.36 7.11 1.27
N TYR A 166 -14.42 7.00 2.21
CA TYR A 166 -13.95 8.16 2.98
C TYR A 166 -13.33 9.24 2.08
N LEU A 167 -12.55 8.84 1.06
CA LEU A 167 -11.99 9.77 0.07
C LEU A 167 -13.09 10.50 -0.72
N GLN A 168 -14.12 9.78 -1.19
CA GLN A 168 -15.25 10.40 -1.89
C GLN A 168 -15.97 11.43 -1.01
N GLN A 169 -16.24 11.08 0.26
CA GLN A 169 -16.86 12.02 1.21
C GLN A 169 -15.98 13.24 1.50
N SER A 170 -14.66 13.11 1.30
CA SER A 170 -13.68 14.19 1.47
C SER A 170 -13.42 14.98 0.16
N GLY A 171 -14.20 14.72 -0.90
CA GLY A 171 -14.15 15.47 -2.16
C GLY A 171 -13.13 14.94 -3.18
N PHE A 172 -12.56 13.75 -2.99
CA PHE A 172 -11.70 13.13 -4.00
C PHE A 172 -12.53 12.38 -5.04
N LYS A 173 -12.22 12.59 -6.32
CA LYS A 173 -12.71 11.74 -7.42
C LYS A 173 -11.91 10.44 -7.47
N LEU A 174 -12.57 9.30 -7.48
CA LEU A 174 -11.95 7.99 -7.62
C LEU A 174 -11.89 7.58 -9.09
N ILE A 175 -10.68 7.35 -9.63
CA ILE A 175 -10.46 7.03 -11.03
C ILE A 175 -9.83 5.63 -11.13
N ALA A 176 -10.58 4.67 -11.64
CA ALA A 176 -10.11 3.29 -11.82
C ALA A 176 -9.37 3.13 -13.15
N ALA A 177 -8.09 2.75 -13.08
CA ALA A 177 -7.27 2.43 -14.25
C ALA A 177 -7.61 1.02 -14.76
N THR A 178 -8.40 0.92 -15.82
CA THR A 178 -8.85 -0.37 -16.35
C THR A 178 -9.06 -0.31 -17.87
N GLU A 179 -8.75 -1.40 -18.55
CA GLU A 179 -9.02 -1.59 -19.98
C GLU A 179 -10.50 -1.88 -20.27
N LYS A 180 -11.31 -2.10 -19.23
CA LYS A 180 -12.74 -2.47 -19.34
C LYS A 180 -13.65 -1.25 -19.43
N THR A 181 -13.25 -0.26 -20.22
CA THR A 181 -14.03 0.97 -20.48
C THR A 181 -13.62 1.54 -21.83
N GLU A 182 -14.55 2.27 -22.45
CA GLU A 182 -14.28 3.05 -23.67
C GLU A 182 -13.71 4.45 -23.38
N ASN A 183 -13.85 4.93 -22.12
CA ASN A 183 -13.32 6.24 -21.73
C ASN A 183 -11.81 6.19 -21.67
N LEU A 184 -11.16 7.03 -22.45
CA LEU A 184 -9.70 7.15 -22.40
C LEU A 184 -9.27 8.06 -21.24
N ILE A 185 -8.04 7.86 -20.78
CA ILE A 185 -7.44 8.72 -19.74
C ILE A 185 -7.48 10.20 -20.11
N TYR A 186 -7.51 10.52 -21.40
CA TYR A 186 -7.53 11.89 -21.94
C TYR A 186 -8.88 12.59 -21.82
N ASP A 187 -9.97 11.79 -21.66
CA ASP A 187 -11.34 12.27 -21.57
C ASP A 187 -11.82 12.43 -20.11
N VAL A 188 -11.04 11.92 -19.15
CA VAL A 188 -11.33 11.98 -17.72
C VAL A 188 -10.74 13.24 -17.09
N ASP A 189 -11.57 14.05 -16.43
CA ASP A 189 -11.11 15.25 -15.70
C ASP A 189 -10.37 14.86 -14.42
N MET A 190 -9.05 15.13 -14.38
CA MET A 190 -8.12 14.91 -13.27
C MET A 190 -7.61 16.23 -12.67
N THR A 191 -8.28 17.35 -12.92
CA THR A 191 -7.79 18.67 -12.50
C THR A 191 -8.02 18.96 -11.03
N GLY A 192 -9.06 18.36 -10.40
CA GLY A 192 -9.37 18.47 -8.98
C GLY A 192 -8.67 17.40 -8.12
N PRO A 193 -9.01 17.35 -6.81
CA PRO A 193 -8.56 16.28 -5.93
C PRO A 193 -8.97 14.91 -6.50
N CYS A 194 -8.00 13.99 -6.68
CA CYS A 194 -8.32 12.67 -7.20
C CYS A 194 -7.44 11.56 -6.60
N ALA A 195 -7.97 10.34 -6.62
CA ALA A 195 -7.27 9.13 -6.23
C ALA A 195 -7.34 8.11 -7.37
N ILE A 196 -6.19 7.72 -7.91
CA ILE A 196 -6.07 6.74 -8.98
C ILE A 196 -6.04 5.35 -8.36
N ILE A 197 -6.94 4.47 -8.77
CA ILE A 197 -7.00 3.08 -8.32
C ILE A 197 -6.25 2.21 -9.33
N MET A 198 -5.22 1.52 -8.84
CA MET A 198 -4.39 0.61 -9.62
C MET A 198 -4.61 -0.83 -9.16
N GLY A 199 -4.86 -1.72 -10.09
CA GLY A 199 -5.13 -3.13 -9.82
C GLY A 199 -3.88 -4.01 -9.82
N SER A 200 -4.07 -5.27 -9.42
CA SER A 200 -3.02 -6.30 -9.47
C SER A 200 -2.71 -6.73 -10.92
N GLU A 201 -1.47 -7.19 -11.15
CA GLU A 201 -1.11 -7.83 -12.41
C GLU A 201 -1.94 -9.11 -12.61
N GLY A 202 -2.59 -9.23 -13.75
CA GLY A 202 -3.39 -10.39 -14.15
C GLY A 202 -4.86 -10.37 -13.70
N LYS A 203 -5.20 -9.89 -12.50
CA LYS A 203 -6.62 -9.80 -12.05
C LYS A 203 -7.20 -8.40 -12.24
N GLY A 204 -6.36 -7.39 -12.37
CA GLY A 204 -6.79 -6.00 -12.41
C GLY A 204 -7.33 -5.51 -11.07
N ILE A 205 -8.20 -4.53 -11.12
CA ILE A 205 -8.92 -3.94 -9.98
C ILE A 205 -10.07 -4.86 -9.59
N SER A 206 -10.31 -5.04 -8.30
CA SER A 206 -11.43 -5.83 -7.80
C SER A 206 -12.78 -5.21 -8.19
N GLN A 207 -13.80 -6.05 -8.41
CA GLN A 207 -15.12 -5.55 -8.79
C GLN A 207 -15.67 -4.54 -7.78
N ALA A 208 -15.45 -4.79 -6.49
CA ALA A 208 -15.89 -3.91 -5.42
C ALA A 208 -15.25 -2.50 -5.47
N MET A 209 -14.03 -2.37 -5.98
CA MET A 209 -13.38 -1.07 -6.18
C MET A 209 -13.77 -0.44 -7.51
N LEU A 210 -14.05 -1.25 -8.57
CA LEU A 210 -14.60 -0.77 -9.83
C LEU A 210 -16.01 -0.20 -9.69
N ASP A 211 -16.82 -0.76 -8.79
CA ASP A 211 -18.19 -0.30 -8.52
C ASP A 211 -18.21 1.02 -7.71
N LEU A 212 -17.16 1.29 -6.96
CA LEU A 212 -17.01 2.54 -6.18
C LEU A 212 -16.35 3.66 -6.97
N ALA A 213 -15.64 3.34 -8.07
CA ALA A 213 -14.98 4.36 -8.86
C ALA A 213 -15.98 5.32 -9.51
N ASP A 214 -15.72 6.62 -9.40
CA ASP A 214 -16.52 7.66 -10.05
C ASP A 214 -16.30 7.65 -11.58
N GLU A 215 -15.06 7.34 -11.99
CA GLU A 215 -14.64 7.25 -13.38
C GLU A 215 -13.79 6.01 -13.64
N LYS A 216 -13.88 5.48 -14.83
CA LYS A 216 -13.00 4.43 -15.34
C LYS A 216 -12.20 4.99 -16.51
N ALA A 217 -10.90 4.74 -16.53
CA ALA A 217 -10.01 5.31 -17.51
C ALA A 217 -9.10 4.23 -18.13
N ALA A 218 -9.11 4.13 -19.46
CA ALA A 218 -8.26 3.23 -20.22
C ALA A 218 -7.08 3.99 -20.84
N ILE A 219 -5.90 3.39 -20.82
CA ILE A 219 -4.76 3.84 -21.61
C ILE A 219 -4.93 3.23 -23.03
N PRO A 220 -4.94 4.04 -24.10
CA PRO A 220 -5.05 3.50 -25.45
C PRO A 220 -3.85 2.64 -25.81
N MET A 221 -4.11 1.44 -26.29
CA MET A 221 -3.09 0.48 -26.71
C MET A 221 -3.13 0.31 -28.23
N ALA A 222 -2.06 0.68 -28.94
CA ALA A 222 -1.98 0.58 -30.40
C ALA A 222 -1.27 -0.69 -30.89
N GLY A 223 -0.68 -1.47 -29.99
CA GLY A 223 0.06 -2.68 -30.31
C GLY A 223 -0.74 -3.97 -30.04
N GLU A 224 -0.10 -5.11 -30.27
CA GLU A 224 -0.69 -6.43 -29.99
C GLU A 224 -0.74 -6.77 -28.50
N ILE A 225 0.14 -6.16 -27.68
CA ILE A 225 0.16 -6.34 -26.21
C ILE A 225 -0.95 -5.47 -25.60
N THR A 226 -1.83 -6.10 -24.84
CA THR A 226 -3.08 -5.49 -24.37
C THR A 226 -2.97 -4.75 -23.02
N SER A 227 -1.80 -4.81 -22.35
CA SER A 227 -1.62 -4.16 -21.05
C SER A 227 -0.17 -3.71 -20.82
N LEU A 228 0.00 -2.63 -20.10
CA LEU A 228 1.28 -2.18 -19.55
C LEU A 228 1.54 -2.81 -18.19
N ASN A 229 2.82 -2.88 -17.80
CA ASN A 229 3.16 -3.12 -16.40
C ASN A 229 2.46 -2.09 -15.51
N VAL A 230 1.99 -2.50 -14.33
CA VAL A 230 1.17 -1.66 -13.44
C VAL A 230 1.87 -0.37 -13.01
N SER A 231 3.19 -0.40 -12.80
CA SER A 231 3.94 0.81 -12.42
C SER A 231 4.10 1.78 -13.59
N VAL A 232 4.19 1.28 -14.81
CA VAL A 232 4.22 2.09 -16.03
C VAL A 232 2.84 2.70 -16.27
N ALA A 233 1.78 1.91 -16.21
CA ALA A 233 0.40 2.39 -16.36
C ALA A 233 0.08 3.49 -15.33
N SER A 234 0.48 3.29 -14.06
CA SER A 234 0.27 4.29 -13.02
C SER A 234 0.98 5.61 -13.31
N ALA A 235 2.23 5.55 -13.83
CA ALA A 235 2.97 6.75 -14.19
C ALA A 235 2.29 7.52 -15.33
N VAL A 236 1.75 6.83 -16.33
CA VAL A 236 1.00 7.46 -17.44
C VAL A 236 -0.23 8.22 -16.92
N LEU A 237 -1.04 7.61 -16.03
CA LEU A 237 -2.20 8.29 -15.44
C LEU A 237 -1.80 9.47 -14.55
N MET A 238 -0.77 9.31 -13.73
CA MET A 238 -0.27 10.40 -12.87
C MET A 238 0.19 11.59 -13.68
N TYR A 239 0.94 11.36 -14.76
CA TYR A 239 1.43 12.43 -15.62
C TYR A 239 0.34 13.02 -16.52
N GLU A 240 -0.73 12.30 -16.80
CA GLU A 240 -1.93 12.89 -17.40
C GLU A 240 -2.59 13.88 -16.42
N ALA A 241 -2.72 13.53 -15.14
CA ALA A 241 -3.19 14.49 -14.14
C ALA A 241 -2.28 15.73 -14.05
N VAL A 242 -0.97 15.54 -14.07
CA VAL A 242 0.00 16.65 -14.11
C VAL A 242 -0.20 17.51 -15.37
N ARG A 243 -0.30 16.88 -16.55
CA ARG A 243 -0.50 17.59 -17.82
C ARG A 243 -1.76 18.47 -17.80
N GLN A 244 -2.86 17.95 -17.26
CA GLN A 244 -4.12 18.71 -17.16
C GLN A 244 -3.99 19.91 -16.22
N ARG A 245 -3.24 19.75 -15.11
CA ARG A 245 -3.05 20.79 -14.08
C ARG A 245 -2.09 21.91 -14.48
N ILE A 246 -1.08 21.60 -15.29
CA ILE A 246 -0.11 22.60 -15.79
C ILE A 246 -0.73 23.54 -16.85
N ARG A 247 -1.77 23.08 -17.55
CA ARG A 247 -2.39 23.84 -18.65
C ARG A 247 -3.57 24.73 -18.22
N LYS A 248 -3.86 24.75 -16.91
CA LYS A 248 -4.81 25.71 -16.32
C LYS A 248 -4.05 26.92 -15.77
#